data_06ac2893891b4b173c0259e52578f750
#
_entry.id   06ac2893891b4b173c0259e52578f750
#
_cell.length_a   1.000
_cell.length_b   1.000
_cell.length_c   1.000
_cell.angle_alpha   90.00
_cell.angle_beta   90.00
_cell.angle_gamma   90.00
#
_symmetry.space_group_name_H-M   'P 1'
#
loop_
_entity.id
_entity.type
_entity.pdbx_description
1 polymer ?
#
loop_
_entity_poly.entity_id
_entity_poly.type
_entity_poly.pdbx_seq_one_letter_code
_entity_poly.pdbx_strand_id
1 'polypeptide(L)'
;MTLEAFKKVLDAIAPVDREAMDRAKKRQAELAKPPGSLGKLEDMSIRLAGITGQVCNQLENCRILVFAADNGVIAEGVSSSPESVTLSQAVNMTRHITGMSAPVSYTHLRAHETSAH
;
A
#
# COMPACT_ATOMS: atom_id res chain seq x y z
N MET A 1 -4.32 11.25 17.41
CA MET A 1 -5.60 10.51 17.30
C MET A 1 -6.06 10.20 18.71
N THR A 2 -7.28 10.59 19.08
CA THR A 2 -7.85 10.30 20.42
C THR A 2 -8.29 8.84 20.50
N LEU A 3 -8.36 8.27 21.71
CA LEU A 3 -8.84 6.90 21.94
C LEU A 3 -10.28 6.70 21.41
N GLU A 4 -11.09 7.73 21.51
CA GLU A 4 -12.48 7.74 21.03
C GLU A 4 -12.55 7.69 19.49
N ALA A 5 -11.69 8.46 18.80
CA ALA A 5 -11.56 8.40 17.36
C ALA A 5 -11.08 7.02 16.88
N PHE A 6 -10.15 6.40 17.61
CA PHE A 6 -9.67 5.05 17.32
C PHE A 6 -10.77 3.99 17.48
N LYS A 7 -11.55 4.05 18.59
CA LYS A 7 -12.68 3.14 18.79
C LYS A 7 -13.71 3.28 17.67
N LYS A 8 -14.05 4.51 17.27
CA LYS A 8 -14.98 4.74 16.16
C LYS A 8 -14.51 4.09 14.85
N VAL A 9 -13.21 4.10 14.58
CA VAL A 9 -12.64 3.42 13.39
C VAL A 9 -12.78 1.90 13.53
N LEU A 10 -12.48 1.34 14.71
CA LEU A 10 -12.62 -0.10 14.96
C LEU A 10 -14.07 -0.57 14.80
N ASP A 11 -15.01 0.18 15.35
CA ASP A 11 -16.44 -0.14 15.28
C ASP A 11 -17.02 -0.03 13.85
N ALA A 12 -16.36 0.73 12.98
CA ALA A 12 -16.71 0.87 11.57
C ALA A 12 -16.15 -0.26 10.69
N ILE A 13 -15.31 -1.16 11.21
CA ILE A 13 -14.78 -2.30 10.45
C ILE A 13 -15.90 -3.32 10.25
N ALA A 14 -16.28 -3.51 9.00
CA ALA A 14 -17.29 -4.49 8.60
C ALA A 14 -16.66 -5.63 7.79
N PRO A 15 -17.30 -6.81 7.76
CA PRO A 15 -16.92 -7.87 6.84
C PRO A 15 -17.00 -7.40 5.38
N VAL A 16 -16.19 -8.01 4.51
CA VAL A 16 -16.23 -7.73 3.07
C VAL A 16 -17.57 -8.11 2.45
N ASP A 17 -18.03 -7.33 1.49
CA ASP A 17 -19.21 -7.62 0.70
C ASP A 17 -18.94 -8.77 -0.28
N ARG A 18 -19.39 -9.97 0.07
CA ARG A 18 -19.18 -11.18 -0.74
C ARG A 18 -19.93 -11.13 -2.06
N GLU A 19 -21.09 -10.50 -2.09
CA GLU A 19 -21.89 -10.35 -3.33
C GLU A 19 -21.18 -9.44 -4.33
N ALA A 20 -20.58 -8.34 -3.87
CA ALA A 20 -19.74 -7.49 -4.72
C ALA A 20 -18.50 -8.25 -5.25
N MET A 21 -17.89 -9.09 -4.42
CA MET A 21 -16.78 -9.97 -4.85
C MET A 21 -17.21 -10.94 -5.95
N ASP A 22 -18.36 -11.57 -5.82
CA ASP A 22 -18.87 -12.52 -6.80
C ASP A 22 -19.22 -11.81 -8.13
N ARG A 23 -19.82 -10.63 -8.06
CA ARG A 23 -20.04 -9.80 -9.25
C ARG A 23 -18.73 -9.39 -9.93
N ALA A 24 -17.71 -9.02 -9.15
CA ALA A 24 -16.38 -8.67 -9.68
C ALA A 24 -15.70 -9.87 -10.34
N LYS A 25 -15.80 -11.05 -9.74
CA LYS A 25 -15.28 -12.30 -10.29
C LYS A 25 -15.96 -12.65 -11.62
N LYS A 26 -17.29 -12.54 -11.68
CA LYS A 26 -18.04 -12.74 -12.92
C LYS A 26 -17.59 -11.77 -14.01
N ARG A 27 -17.46 -10.49 -13.68
CA ARG A 27 -16.97 -9.49 -14.63
C ARG A 27 -15.55 -9.79 -15.13
N GLN A 28 -14.63 -10.26 -14.26
CA GLN A 28 -13.29 -10.67 -14.69
C GLN A 28 -13.33 -11.80 -15.74
N ALA A 29 -14.26 -12.72 -15.63
CA ALA A 29 -14.44 -13.82 -16.58
C ALA A 29 -15.03 -13.36 -17.92
N GLU A 30 -15.77 -12.25 -17.93
CA GLU A 30 -16.41 -11.67 -19.14
C GLU A 30 -15.47 -10.73 -19.93
N LEU A 31 -14.33 -10.33 -19.35
CA LEU A 31 -13.38 -9.43 -20.01
C LEU A 31 -12.64 -10.13 -21.16
N ALA A 32 -12.36 -9.39 -22.23
CA ALA A 32 -11.61 -9.86 -23.39
C ALA A 32 -10.11 -10.06 -23.06
N LYS A 33 -9.81 -11.01 -22.20
CA LYS A 33 -8.46 -11.38 -21.80
C LYS A 33 -8.41 -12.89 -21.51
N PRO A 34 -7.24 -13.55 -21.63
CA PRO A 34 -7.10 -14.93 -21.17
C PRO A 34 -7.41 -15.03 -19.67
N PRO A 35 -8.13 -16.07 -19.21
CA PRO A 35 -8.38 -16.29 -17.80
C PRO A 35 -7.08 -16.30 -16.98
N GLY A 36 -7.03 -15.56 -15.87
CA GLY A 36 -5.87 -15.51 -14.98
C GLY A 36 -4.66 -14.73 -15.52
N SER A 37 -4.75 -14.09 -16.70
CA SER A 37 -3.62 -13.41 -17.35
C SER A 37 -3.04 -12.24 -16.53
N LEU A 38 -3.83 -11.61 -15.66
CA LEU A 38 -3.38 -10.55 -14.78
C LEU A 38 -2.90 -11.06 -13.41
N GLY A 39 -2.96 -12.38 -13.16
CA GLY A 39 -2.48 -13.01 -11.94
C GLY A 39 -3.10 -12.39 -10.69
N LYS A 40 -2.26 -12.01 -9.72
CA LYS A 40 -2.68 -11.42 -8.43
C LYS A 40 -3.50 -10.13 -8.55
N LEU A 41 -3.40 -9.41 -9.65
CA LEU A 41 -4.20 -8.20 -9.86
C LEU A 41 -5.69 -8.52 -9.97
N GLU A 42 -6.05 -9.70 -10.49
CA GLU A 42 -7.45 -10.16 -10.54
C GLU A 42 -7.99 -10.38 -9.11
N ASP A 43 -7.22 -11.07 -8.26
CA ASP A 43 -7.60 -11.30 -6.87
C ASP A 43 -7.70 -10.00 -6.08
N MET A 44 -6.75 -9.07 -6.29
CA MET A 44 -6.78 -7.75 -5.67
C MET A 44 -8.02 -6.96 -6.07
N SER A 45 -8.41 -6.96 -7.35
CA SER A 45 -9.59 -6.25 -7.83
C SER A 45 -10.88 -6.83 -7.24
N ILE A 46 -10.97 -8.16 -7.10
CA ILE A 46 -12.10 -8.84 -6.47
C ILE A 46 -12.19 -8.47 -4.98
N ARG A 47 -11.06 -8.51 -4.26
CA ARG A 47 -11.03 -8.12 -2.84
C ARG A 47 -11.39 -6.65 -2.64
N LEU A 48 -10.91 -5.78 -3.51
CA LEU A 48 -11.23 -4.35 -3.48
C LEU A 48 -12.73 -4.13 -3.69
N ALA A 49 -13.36 -4.86 -4.59
CA ALA A 49 -14.81 -4.83 -4.77
C ALA A 49 -15.55 -5.20 -3.48
N GLY A 50 -15.06 -6.22 -2.75
CA GLY A 50 -15.61 -6.60 -1.45
C GLY A 50 -15.45 -5.54 -0.35
N ILE A 51 -14.37 -4.75 -0.41
CA ILE A 51 -14.10 -3.67 0.56
C ILE A 51 -14.99 -2.45 0.27
N THR A 52 -15.17 -2.10 -0.99
CA THR A 52 -15.86 -0.88 -1.42
C THR A 52 -17.35 -1.09 -1.75
N GLY A 53 -17.80 -2.33 -1.94
CA GLY A 53 -19.11 -2.67 -2.49
C GLY A 53 -19.24 -2.41 -3.99
N GLN A 54 -18.18 -1.97 -4.68
CA GLN A 54 -18.19 -1.57 -6.09
C GLN A 54 -17.34 -2.49 -6.95
N VAL A 55 -17.89 -2.93 -8.08
CA VAL A 55 -17.17 -3.82 -9.03
C VAL A 55 -16.08 -3.07 -9.79
N CYS A 56 -16.35 -1.83 -10.20
CA CYS A 56 -15.41 -0.96 -10.89
C CYS A 56 -14.93 0.14 -9.95
N ASN A 57 -13.71 0.04 -9.47
CA ASN A 57 -13.13 0.99 -8.54
C ASN A 57 -12.21 1.97 -9.29
N GLN A 58 -12.27 3.24 -8.91
CA GLN A 58 -11.31 4.26 -9.29
C GLN A 58 -10.41 4.56 -8.08
N LEU A 59 -9.10 4.45 -8.26
CA LEU A 59 -8.09 4.68 -7.22
C LEU A 59 -7.44 6.03 -7.44
N GLU A 60 -8.08 7.10 -6.95
CA GLU A 60 -7.60 8.48 -7.16
C GLU A 60 -6.54 8.90 -6.13
N ASN A 61 -6.59 8.36 -4.92
CA ASN A 61 -5.76 8.76 -3.80
C ASN A 61 -4.94 7.58 -3.27
N CYS A 62 -3.89 7.20 -4.00
CA CYS A 62 -2.97 6.17 -3.55
C CYS A 62 -1.86 6.78 -2.66
N ARG A 63 -1.44 6.03 -1.63
CA ARG A 63 -0.33 6.40 -0.75
C ARG A 63 0.59 5.21 -0.57
N ILE A 64 1.90 5.48 -0.56
CA ILE A 64 2.91 4.51 -0.16
C ILE A 64 3.34 4.85 1.26
N LEU A 65 3.21 3.88 2.18
CA LEU A 65 3.70 4.00 3.54
C LEU A 65 5.06 3.30 3.62
N VAL A 66 6.08 4.06 3.98
CA VAL A 66 7.43 3.54 4.18
C VAL A 66 7.74 3.55 5.67
N PHE A 67 8.08 2.39 6.21
CA PHE A 67 8.53 2.22 7.59
C PHE A 67 10.04 2.03 7.55
N ALA A 68 10.78 2.93 8.16
CA ALA A 68 12.23 2.85 8.28
C ALA A 68 12.61 2.78 9.76
N ALA A 69 13.39 1.77 10.12
CA ALA A 69 13.88 1.57 11.46
C ALA A 69 15.30 1.03 11.43
N ASP A 70 16.09 1.41 12.40
CA ASP A 70 17.41 0.85 12.65
C ASP A 70 17.29 -0.27 13.67
N ASN A 71 17.73 -1.47 13.29
CA ASN A 71 17.59 -2.67 14.11
C ASN A 71 18.86 -2.96 14.94
N GLY A 72 19.91 -2.11 14.85
CA GLY A 72 21.17 -2.29 15.56
C GLY A 72 22.03 -3.47 15.09
N VAL A 73 21.61 -4.20 14.05
CA VAL A 73 22.34 -5.41 13.58
C VAL A 73 23.67 -5.10 12.89
N ILE A 74 23.95 -3.85 12.60
CA ILE A 74 25.23 -3.42 11.99
C ILE A 74 26.42 -3.78 12.89
N ALA A 75 26.25 -3.78 14.19
CA ALA A 75 27.27 -4.20 15.14
C ALA A 75 27.75 -5.64 14.92
N GLU A 76 26.93 -6.50 14.31
CA GLU A 76 27.24 -7.89 13.97
C GLU A 76 28.05 -8.02 12.66
N GLY A 77 28.40 -6.91 11.99
CA GLY A 77 29.19 -6.91 10.76
C GLY A 77 28.45 -7.45 9.52
N VAL A 78 27.14 -7.53 9.57
CA VAL A 78 26.29 -8.08 8.48
C VAL A 78 25.97 -7.07 7.38
N SER A 79 26.28 -5.79 7.58
CA SER A 79 25.99 -4.72 6.63
C SER A 79 27.28 -4.10 6.07
N SER A 80 27.30 -3.87 4.76
CA SER A 80 28.35 -3.10 4.08
C SER A 80 28.17 -1.59 4.20
N SER A 81 27.01 -1.13 4.71
CA SER A 81 26.64 0.28 4.81
C SER A 81 26.59 0.70 6.28
N PRO A 82 27.01 1.94 6.61
CA PRO A 82 26.91 2.46 7.97
C PRO A 82 25.45 2.72 8.39
N GLU A 83 25.18 2.75 9.68
CA GLU A 83 23.87 3.01 10.29
C GLU A 83 23.19 4.30 9.80
N SER A 84 23.99 5.33 9.56
CA SER A 84 23.52 6.64 9.05
C SER A 84 22.80 6.57 7.71
N VAL A 85 22.96 5.46 6.96
CA VAL A 85 22.30 5.31 5.65
C VAL A 85 20.78 5.19 5.78
N THR A 86 20.28 4.57 6.84
CA THR A 86 18.82 4.45 7.09
C THR A 86 18.17 5.83 7.16
N LEU A 87 18.71 6.71 8.01
CA LEU A 87 18.21 8.08 8.14
C LEU A 87 18.39 8.89 6.85
N SER A 88 19.57 8.76 6.21
CA SER A 88 19.84 9.47 4.96
C SER A 88 18.88 9.07 3.85
N GLN A 89 18.56 7.80 3.73
CA GLN A 89 17.57 7.30 2.75
C GLN A 89 16.15 7.77 3.07
N ALA A 90 15.73 7.75 4.33
CA ALA A 90 14.43 8.28 4.72
C ALA A 90 14.30 9.76 4.33
N VAL A 91 15.31 10.60 4.66
CA VAL A 91 15.34 12.02 4.26
C VAL A 91 15.36 12.17 2.73
N ASN A 92 16.10 11.33 2.02
CA ASN A 92 16.15 11.40 0.55
C ASN A 92 14.83 10.99 -0.10
N MET A 93 14.05 10.11 0.53
CA MET A 93 12.69 9.77 0.08
C MET A 93 11.76 10.99 0.14
N THR A 94 11.82 11.81 1.21
CA THR A 94 11.02 13.04 1.30
C THR A 94 11.38 14.06 0.20
N ARG A 95 12.63 14.02 -0.24
CA ARG A 95 13.15 14.91 -1.30
C ARG A 95 12.92 14.38 -2.71
N HIS A 96 12.29 13.22 -2.85
CA HIS A 96 12.03 12.55 -4.12
C HIS A 96 13.27 12.24 -4.97
N ILE A 97 14.41 11.98 -4.33
CA ILE A 97 15.70 11.70 -4.99
C ILE A 97 16.18 10.26 -4.82
N THR A 98 15.32 9.35 -4.35
CA THR A 98 15.63 7.92 -4.26
C THR A 98 14.98 7.13 -5.39
N GLY A 99 15.48 5.91 -5.65
CA GLY A 99 14.88 5.01 -6.62
C GLY A 99 13.43 4.65 -6.30
N MET A 100 13.03 4.67 -5.01
CA MET A 100 11.64 4.44 -4.59
C MET A 100 10.73 5.63 -4.92
N SER A 101 11.24 6.85 -4.85
CA SER A 101 10.45 8.05 -5.08
C SER A 101 10.21 8.36 -6.56
N ALA A 102 11.04 7.84 -7.47
CA ALA A 102 10.87 8.03 -8.90
C ALA A 102 9.53 7.44 -9.43
N PRO A 103 9.18 6.16 -9.14
CA PRO A 103 7.86 5.63 -9.50
C PRO A 103 6.70 6.39 -8.85
N VAL A 104 6.85 6.84 -7.60
CA VAL A 104 5.84 7.62 -6.88
C VAL A 104 5.53 8.93 -7.61
N SER A 105 6.55 9.64 -8.05
CA SER A 105 6.38 10.89 -8.80
C SER A 105 5.71 10.67 -10.16
N TYR A 106 6.04 9.57 -10.84
CA TYR A 106 5.49 9.24 -12.15
C TYR A 106 4.01 8.84 -12.09
N THR A 107 3.61 8.14 -11.02
CA THR A 107 2.23 7.66 -10.83
C THR A 107 1.35 8.62 -10.05
N HIS A 108 1.82 9.84 -9.73
CA HIS A 108 1.15 10.82 -8.86
C HIS A 108 0.81 10.29 -7.46
N LEU A 109 1.51 9.26 -6.99
CA LEU A 109 1.40 8.76 -5.62
C LEU A 109 2.04 9.76 -4.65
N ARG A 110 1.36 10.08 -3.55
CA ARG A 110 1.92 10.93 -2.50
C ARG A 110 2.54 10.07 -1.39
N ALA A 111 3.81 10.32 -1.09
CA ALA A 111 4.46 9.76 0.09
C ALA A 111 4.19 10.67 1.30
N HIS A 112 3.74 10.10 2.40
CA HIS A 112 3.68 10.78 3.70
C HIS A 112 4.59 10.05 4.68
N GLU A 113 5.53 10.78 5.26
CA GLU A 113 6.42 10.27 6.28
C GLU A 113 6.00 10.80 7.65
N THR A 114 5.92 9.90 8.60
CA THR A 114 5.86 10.25 10.02
C THR A 114 7.10 9.65 10.67
N SER A 115 8.04 10.50 11.08
CA SER A 115 9.15 10.09 11.92
C SER A 115 8.65 10.00 13.37
N ALA A 116 8.66 8.79 13.95
CA ALA A 116 8.54 8.63 15.38
C ALA A 116 9.96 8.64 15.98
N HIS A 117 10.23 9.61 16.83
CA HIS A 117 11.41 9.62 17.69
C HIS A 117 11.13 8.77 18.93
#